data_0d8401b0ea9995a4ec54719b0fc4388b
#
_entry.id   0d8401b0ea9995a4ec54719b0fc4388b
#
_cell.length_a   1.000
_cell.length_b   1.000
_cell.length_c   1.000
_cell.angle_alpha   90.00
_cell.angle_beta   90.00
_cell.angle_gamma   90.00
#
_symmetry.space_group_name_H-M   'P 1'
#
loop_
_entity.id
_entity.type
_entity.pdbx_description
1 polymer ?
#
loop_
_entity_poly.entity_id
_entity_poly.type
_entity_poly.pdbx_seq_one_letter_code
_entity_poly.pdbx_strand_id
1 'polypeptide(L)'
;MNEKITTLDEFIFKRQNDFEYAAGELTALLRDIGVAAKIINREVNRAGLVNILGVQGDTNFTGDTVQKLDIYANDKIIECLKNSGMCCGVASEENDDYIPFPALFSKFGNYVVLMDPLDGSSNIDVNVSVGTIFAIYRRTSPSEGPATLEDFLQKGIKQVAAGYVLYGTSTILVYTTGKGVNGFTLDPSIGEFCLSHRDIMIPARGNYYSVNQGYYLKFDLEMRRYIDYCSDENLGLRYIGSMVADVHRIMFQGGIFLYPSTRRHPQGKLRLLYECNPMSFIVEQAGGKAISCDMNRIMEIEATALHQKSSIAIGSPDMVDEMQAFIQKYSAQRG
;
A
#
# COMPACT_ATOMS: atom_id res chain seq x y z
N MET A 1 -8.05 17.09 29.67
CA MET A 1 -6.96 17.79 28.96
C MET A 1 -7.43 18.02 27.53
N ASN A 2 -7.57 19.29 27.10
CA ASN A 2 -7.82 19.59 25.69
C ASN A 2 -6.53 19.30 24.92
N GLU A 3 -6.34 18.09 24.43
CA GLU A 3 -5.30 17.83 23.43
C GLU A 3 -5.62 18.66 22.20
N LYS A 4 -4.66 19.47 21.78
CA LYS A 4 -4.80 20.28 20.57
C LYS A 4 -4.95 19.35 19.38
N ILE A 5 -6.11 19.39 18.72
CA ILE A 5 -6.33 18.66 17.46
C ILE A 5 -5.29 19.17 16.44
N THR A 6 -4.56 18.25 15.83
CA THR A 6 -3.61 18.54 14.75
C THR A 6 -4.13 17.85 13.48
N THR A 7 -4.52 18.64 12.49
CA THR A 7 -4.97 18.09 11.22
C THR A 7 -3.80 17.59 10.36
N LEU A 8 -4.09 16.75 9.36
CA LEU A 8 -3.10 16.28 8.40
C LEU A 8 -2.37 17.47 7.74
N ASP A 9 -3.10 18.47 7.29
CA ASP A 9 -2.54 19.66 6.64
C ASP A 9 -1.61 20.43 7.59
N GLU A 10 -2.02 20.65 8.84
CA GLU A 10 -1.18 21.32 9.85
C GLU A 10 0.10 20.51 10.13
N PHE A 11 -0.02 19.19 10.21
CA PHE A 11 1.12 18.30 10.47
C PHE A 11 2.13 18.31 9.31
N ILE A 12 1.66 18.16 8.07
CA ILE A 12 2.52 18.16 6.88
C ILE A 12 3.20 19.52 6.73
N PHE A 13 2.44 20.62 6.91
CA PHE A 13 2.98 21.98 6.81
C PHE A 13 4.12 22.22 7.80
N LYS A 14 3.98 21.78 9.05
CA LYS A 14 5.02 21.91 10.08
C LYS A 14 6.29 21.13 9.76
N ARG A 15 6.17 20.03 9.01
CA ARG A 15 7.28 19.14 8.64
C ARG A 15 7.84 19.40 7.24
N GLN A 16 7.44 20.47 6.56
CA GLN A 16 7.97 20.81 5.23
C GLN A 16 9.50 20.91 5.20
N ASN A 17 10.12 21.41 6.28
CA ASN A 17 11.57 21.54 6.37
C ASN A 17 12.31 20.20 6.58
N ASP A 18 11.60 19.11 6.86
CA ASP A 18 12.20 17.78 7.02
C ASP A 18 12.62 17.16 5.68
N PHE A 19 12.24 17.79 4.55
CA PHE A 19 12.47 17.26 3.20
C PHE A 19 13.35 18.20 2.37
N GLU A 20 14.41 17.65 1.84
CA GLU A 20 15.43 18.35 1.04
C GLU A 20 14.87 19.03 -0.23
N TYR A 21 13.67 18.62 -0.69
CA TYR A 21 13.04 19.10 -1.93
C TYR A 21 11.59 19.55 -1.74
N ALA A 22 11.11 19.75 -0.51
CA ALA A 22 9.70 20.01 -0.24
C ALA A 22 9.36 21.50 -0.43
N ALA A 23 9.36 21.97 -1.66
CA ALA A 23 8.86 23.29 -2.03
C ALA A 23 7.31 23.40 -2.01
N GLY A 24 6.63 22.65 -1.10
CA GLY A 24 5.16 22.65 -1.01
C GLY A 24 4.45 21.67 -1.95
N GLU A 25 5.13 21.16 -2.98
CA GLU A 25 4.52 20.26 -3.98
C GLU A 25 4.11 18.91 -3.39
N LEU A 26 5.00 18.28 -2.60
CA LEU A 26 4.68 17.01 -1.92
C LEU A 26 3.56 17.19 -0.89
N THR A 27 3.54 18.33 -0.20
CA THR A 27 2.46 18.70 0.72
C THR A 27 1.12 18.77 -0.01
N ALA A 28 1.08 19.41 -1.17
CA ALA A 28 -0.11 19.51 -1.98
C ALA A 28 -0.60 18.13 -2.44
N LEU A 29 0.30 17.25 -2.91
CA LEU A 29 -0.05 15.87 -3.31
C LEU A 29 -0.65 15.06 -2.16
N LEU A 30 -0.05 15.10 -0.98
CA LEU A 30 -0.58 14.37 0.18
C LEU A 30 -1.95 14.90 0.60
N ARG A 31 -2.18 16.21 0.50
CA ARG A 31 -3.49 16.82 0.72
C ARG A 31 -4.52 16.34 -0.30
N ASP A 32 -4.15 16.29 -1.58
CA ASP A 32 -5.06 15.88 -2.66
C ASP A 32 -5.45 14.40 -2.52
N ILE A 33 -4.50 13.54 -2.12
CA ILE A 33 -4.77 12.15 -1.74
C ILE A 33 -5.73 12.09 -0.54
N GLY A 34 -5.53 12.94 0.47
CA GLY A 34 -6.43 13.06 1.61
C GLY A 34 -7.86 13.47 1.21
N VAL A 35 -8.00 14.38 0.24
CA VAL A 35 -9.31 14.78 -0.32
C VAL A 35 -9.96 13.60 -1.06
N ALA A 36 -9.21 12.93 -1.94
CA ALA A 36 -9.71 11.75 -2.64
C ALA A 36 -10.17 10.65 -1.66
N ALA A 37 -9.38 10.39 -0.61
CA ALA A 37 -9.72 9.42 0.43
C ALA A 37 -11.04 9.77 1.15
N LYS A 38 -11.30 11.05 1.44
CA LYS A 38 -12.58 11.50 2.04
C LYS A 38 -13.77 11.26 1.10
N ILE A 39 -13.57 11.47 -0.22
CA ILE A 39 -14.60 11.22 -1.23
C ILE A 39 -14.88 9.72 -1.33
N ILE A 40 -13.85 8.88 -1.40
CA ILE A 40 -13.98 7.42 -1.46
C ILE A 40 -14.63 6.90 -0.19
N ASN A 41 -14.19 7.36 1.00
CA ASN A 41 -14.78 6.99 2.28
C ASN A 41 -16.29 7.23 2.33
N ARG A 42 -16.74 8.36 1.80
CA ARG A 42 -18.18 8.64 1.72
C ARG A 42 -18.93 7.56 0.94
N GLU A 43 -18.38 7.12 -0.19
CA GLU A 43 -19.04 6.12 -1.03
C GLU A 43 -18.93 4.70 -0.43
N VAL A 44 -17.77 4.34 0.15
CA VAL A 44 -17.59 3.08 0.90
C VAL A 44 -18.65 2.96 2.00
N ASN A 45 -18.84 4.01 2.80
CA ASN A 45 -19.83 4.04 3.88
C ASN A 45 -21.29 4.01 3.40
N ARG A 46 -21.54 4.24 2.10
CA ARG A 46 -22.87 4.23 1.48
C ARG A 46 -23.05 3.07 0.51
N ALA A 47 -22.11 2.15 0.43
CA ALA A 47 -22.05 1.12 -0.60
C ALA A 47 -23.37 0.32 -0.74
N GLY A 48 -24.04 0.01 0.35
CA GLY A 48 -25.36 -0.65 0.33
C GLY A 48 -26.54 0.24 -0.01
N LEU A 49 -26.38 1.56 -0.09
CA LEU A 49 -27.45 2.54 -0.34
C LEU A 49 -27.42 3.11 -1.75
N VAL A 50 -26.31 2.97 -2.47
CA VAL A 50 -26.10 3.49 -3.81
C VAL A 50 -25.70 2.36 -4.75
N ASN A 51 -25.91 2.52 -6.06
CA ASN A 51 -25.64 1.47 -7.04
C ASN A 51 -24.13 1.39 -7.41
N ILE A 52 -23.30 1.16 -6.41
CA ILE A 52 -21.83 0.99 -6.54
C ILE A 52 -21.34 -0.37 -6.09
N LEU A 53 -22.24 -1.24 -5.62
CA LEU A 53 -21.94 -2.65 -5.30
C LEU A 53 -21.97 -3.51 -6.56
N GLY A 54 -21.26 -4.62 -6.49
CA GLY A 54 -21.23 -5.66 -7.52
C GLY A 54 -20.21 -5.42 -8.63
N VAL A 55 -20.09 -6.44 -9.44
CA VAL A 55 -19.15 -6.52 -10.56
C VAL A 55 -19.56 -5.61 -11.69
N GLN A 56 -18.61 -4.92 -12.31
CA GLN A 56 -18.87 -4.11 -13.52
C GLN A 56 -19.18 -4.96 -14.76
N GLY A 57 -18.86 -6.26 -14.72
CA GLY A 57 -19.05 -7.17 -15.85
C GLY A 57 -17.78 -7.41 -16.66
N ASP A 58 -16.71 -6.67 -16.38
CA ASP A 58 -15.42 -6.78 -17.06
C ASP A 58 -14.35 -7.36 -16.11
N THR A 59 -13.28 -7.88 -16.70
CA THR A 59 -12.04 -8.22 -16.01
C THR A 59 -10.98 -7.18 -16.37
N ASN A 60 -10.13 -6.80 -15.42
CA ASN A 60 -8.99 -5.94 -15.71
C ASN A 60 -7.93 -6.66 -16.57
N PHE A 61 -6.93 -5.93 -17.02
CA PHE A 61 -5.83 -6.45 -17.86
C PHE A 61 -5.14 -7.69 -17.24
N THR A 62 -5.17 -7.82 -15.93
CA THR A 62 -4.57 -8.95 -15.19
C THR A 62 -5.52 -10.13 -15.01
N GLY A 63 -6.79 -10.02 -15.46
CA GLY A 63 -7.82 -11.07 -15.39
C GLY A 63 -8.55 -11.13 -14.03
N ASP A 64 -8.40 -10.11 -13.19
CA ASP A 64 -9.16 -9.98 -11.95
C ASP A 64 -10.53 -9.33 -12.23
N THR A 65 -11.55 -9.69 -11.45
CA THR A 65 -12.91 -9.13 -11.57
C THR A 65 -12.94 -7.71 -11.04
N VAL A 66 -13.37 -6.76 -11.87
CA VAL A 66 -13.45 -5.34 -11.50
C VAL A 66 -14.76 -5.04 -10.79
N GLN A 67 -14.68 -4.42 -9.64
CA GLN A 67 -15.83 -3.92 -8.89
C GLN A 67 -16.13 -2.48 -9.33
N LYS A 68 -17.40 -2.07 -9.26
CA LYS A 68 -17.80 -0.69 -9.62
C LYS A 68 -17.11 0.37 -8.76
N LEU A 69 -16.85 0.04 -7.49
CA LEU A 69 -16.20 0.97 -6.57
C LEU A 69 -14.70 1.12 -6.86
N ASP A 70 -14.04 0.09 -7.44
CA ASP A 70 -12.65 0.20 -7.92
C ASP A 70 -12.53 1.29 -8.97
N ILE A 71 -13.40 1.24 -9.98
CA ILE A 71 -13.43 2.26 -11.06
C ILE A 71 -13.68 3.65 -10.47
N TYR A 72 -14.66 3.76 -9.57
CA TYR A 72 -14.98 5.04 -8.95
C TYR A 72 -13.79 5.59 -8.15
N ALA A 73 -13.13 4.76 -7.33
CA ALA A 73 -11.98 5.15 -6.54
C ALA A 73 -10.80 5.57 -7.44
N ASN A 74 -10.51 4.77 -8.47
CA ASN A 74 -9.50 5.06 -9.47
C ASN A 74 -9.72 6.43 -10.13
N ASP A 75 -10.91 6.67 -10.66
CA ASP A 75 -11.24 7.91 -11.35
C ASP A 75 -11.13 9.12 -10.41
N LYS A 76 -11.57 9.00 -9.16
CA LYS A 76 -11.53 10.10 -8.18
C LYS A 76 -10.11 10.45 -7.75
N ILE A 77 -9.24 9.47 -7.54
CA ILE A 77 -7.85 9.75 -7.22
C ILE A 77 -7.16 10.43 -8.41
N ILE A 78 -7.34 9.90 -9.63
CA ILE A 78 -6.78 10.48 -10.86
C ILE A 78 -7.25 11.93 -11.04
N GLU A 79 -8.56 12.19 -10.85
CA GLU A 79 -9.12 13.54 -10.95
C GLU A 79 -8.48 14.51 -9.95
N CYS A 80 -8.35 14.12 -8.67
CA CYS A 80 -7.74 14.96 -7.65
C CYS A 80 -6.27 15.25 -7.96
N LEU A 81 -5.48 14.23 -8.33
CA LEU A 81 -4.07 14.38 -8.66
C LEU A 81 -3.83 15.25 -9.90
N LYS A 82 -4.66 15.07 -10.93
CA LYS A 82 -4.56 15.84 -12.18
C LYS A 82 -4.83 17.33 -11.97
N ASN A 83 -5.77 17.67 -11.10
CA ASN A 83 -6.20 19.04 -10.87
C ASN A 83 -5.19 19.85 -10.05
N SER A 84 -4.30 19.20 -9.31
CA SER A 84 -3.29 19.87 -8.48
C SER A 84 -2.11 20.45 -9.28
N GLY A 85 -1.78 19.83 -10.42
CA GLY A 85 -0.61 20.19 -11.23
C GLY A 85 0.74 19.84 -10.61
N MET A 86 0.78 19.18 -9.45
CA MET A 86 2.01 18.77 -8.76
C MET A 86 2.51 17.41 -9.23
N CYS A 87 1.62 16.62 -9.84
CA CYS A 87 1.88 15.31 -10.40
C CYS A 87 1.94 15.39 -11.93
N CYS A 88 2.94 14.77 -12.55
CA CYS A 88 3.06 14.72 -14.02
C CYS A 88 2.47 13.45 -14.62
N GLY A 89 2.02 12.51 -13.81
CA GLY A 89 1.36 11.28 -14.25
C GLY A 89 1.09 10.31 -13.10
N VAL A 90 0.23 9.35 -13.39
CA VAL A 90 -0.18 8.29 -12.47
C VAL A 90 -0.10 6.94 -13.16
N ALA A 91 0.28 5.90 -12.40
CA ALA A 91 0.09 4.50 -12.77
C ALA A 91 -0.79 3.84 -11.70
N SER A 92 -1.82 3.13 -12.15
CA SER A 92 -2.79 2.48 -11.28
C SER A 92 -2.87 0.98 -11.60
N GLU A 93 -3.20 0.18 -10.60
CA GLU A 93 -3.49 -1.23 -10.80
C GLU A 93 -4.63 -1.47 -11.79
N GLU A 94 -5.60 -0.56 -11.82
CA GLU A 94 -6.82 -0.63 -12.62
C GLU A 94 -6.65 -0.14 -14.07
N ASN A 95 -5.49 0.42 -14.43
CA ASN A 95 -5.21 0.90 -15.78
C ASN A 95 -4.14 0.06 -16.46
N ASP A 96 -4.31 -0.27 -17.75
CA ASP A 96 -3.35 -1.07 -18.54
C ASP A 96 -1.98 -0.40 -18.64
N ASP A 97 -1.96 0.93 -18.72
CA ASP A 97 -0.77 1.74 -18.90
C ASP A 97 -0.80 2.97 -17.97
N TYR A 98 0.33 3.63 -17.83
CA TYR A 98 0.39 4.89 -17.09
C TYR A 98 -0.35 6.01 -17.82
N ILE A 99 -0.84 6.98 -17.06
CA ILE A 99 -1.57 8.15 -17.57
C ILE A 99 -0.70 9.38 -17.34
N PRO A 100 -0.07 9.95 -18.38
CA PRO A 100 0.65 11.20 -18.27
C PRO A 100 -0.34 12.37 -18.15
N PHE A 101 -0.03 13.33 -17.29
CA PHE A 101 -0.85 14.51 -17.11
C PHE A 101 -0.31 15.69 -17.96
N PRO A 102 -1.20 16.51 -18.54
CA PRO A 102 -0.80 17.71 -19.27
C PRO A 102 -0.17 18.75 -18.33
N ALA A 103 0.63 19.62 -18.90
CA ALA A 103 1.14 20.76 -18.16
C ALA A 103 -0.01 21.64 -17.65
N LEU A 104 0.04 22.02 -16.39
CA LEU A 104 -0.83 23.05 -15.82
C LEU A 104 -0.07 24.39 -15.81
N PHE A 105 -0.65 25.43 -16.40
CA PHE A 105 0.00 26.73 -16.55
C PHE A 105 1.42 26.66 -17.17
N SER A 106 1.59 25.84 -18.21
CA SER A 106 2.86 25.57 -18.89
C SER A 106 3.94 24.90 -18.03
N LYS A 107 3.57 24.28 -16.90
CA LYS A 107 4.46 23.57 -15.97
C LYS A 107 4.00 22.15 -15.80
N PHE A 108 4.90 21.18 -15.93
CA PHE A 108 4.66 19.80 -15.54
C PHE A 108 5.01 19.60 -14.07
N GLY A 109 4.30 18.70 -13.39
CA GLY A 109 4.62 18.31 -12.03
C GLY A 109 5.97 17.58 -11.92
N ASN A 110 6.56 17.59 -10.73
CA ASN A 110 7.86 16.95 -10.46
C ASN A 110 7.73 15.52 -9.92
N TYR A 111 6.51 15.02 -9.73
CA TYR A 111 6.24 13.73 -9.12
C TYR A 111 5.37 12.86 -10.02
N VAL A 112 5.48 11.55 -9.81
CA VAL A 112 4.54 10.54 -10.30
C VAL A 112 3.97 9.80 -9.10
N VAL A 113 2.71 9.36 -9.24
CA VAL A 113 2.02 8.58 -8.22
C VAL A 113 1.71 7.20 -8.77
N LEU A 114 1.98 6.17 -7.98
CA LEU A 114 1.61 4.79 -8.27
C LEU A 114 0.63 4.34 -7.19
N MET A 115 -0.45 3.64 -7.56
CA MET A 115 -1.50 3.33 -6.62
C MET A 115 -2.23 2.01 -6.91
N ASP A 116 -2.69 1.40 -5.85
CA ASP A 116 -3.83 0.51 -5.82
C ASP A 116 -5.02 1.32 -5.27
N PRO A 117 -6.01 1.64 -6.10
CA PRO A 117 -7.12 2.49 -5.68
C PRO A 117 -7.95 1.88 -4.56
N LEU A 118 -8.12 0.54 -4.56
CA LEU A 118 -8.97 -0.13 -3.59
C LEU A 118 -8.57 -1.58 -3.31
N ASP A 119 -7.46 -1.76 -2.57
CA ASP A 119 -7.00 -3.07 -2.09
C ASP A 119 -8.10 -3.85 -1.36
N GLY A 120 -8.27 -5.10 -1.76
CA GLY A 120 -9.26 -6.00 -1.18
C GLY A 120 -10.70 -5.71 -1.62
N SER A 121 -10.93 -5.18 -2.80
CA SER A 121 -12.24 -4.78 -3.32
C SER A 121 -13.31 -5.88 -3.28
N SER A 122 -12.94 -7.15 -3.36
CA SER A 122 -13.86 -8.28 -3.17
C SER A 122 -14.53 -8.31 -1.78
N ASN A 123 -14.01 -7.57 -0.81
CA ASN A 123 -14.57 -7.44 0.53
C ASN A 123 -15.74 -6.45 0.62
N ILE A 124 -15.92 -5.60 -0.38
CA ILE A 124 -16.92 -4.51 -0.37
C ILE A 124 -18.35 -5.08 -0.24
N ASP A 125 -18.68 -6.08 -1.05
CA ASP A 125 -20.02 -6.66 -1.11
C ASP A 125 -20.42 -7.37 0.19
N VAL A 126 -19.47 -7.68 1.05
CA VAL A 126 -19.70 -8.34 2.35
C VAL A 126 -19.33 -7.45 3.54
N ASN A 127 -19.15 -6.15 3.29
CA ASN A 127 -18.89 -5.13 4.31
C ASN A 127 -17.65 -5.42 5.19
N VAL A 128 -16.58 -5.89 4.58
CA VAL A 128 -15.28 -6.10 5.21
C VAL A 128 -14.30 -5.02 4.74
N SER A 129 -13.34 -4.65 5.59
CA SER A 129 -12.42 -3.53 5.36
C SER A 129 -11.67 -3.64 4.05
N VAL A 130 -11.53 -2.50 3.38
CA VAL A 130 -10.77 -2.28 2.15
C VAL A 130 -9.84 -1.09 2.33
N GLY A 131 -8.91 -0.87 1.40
CA GLY A 131 -7.98 0.25 1.53
C GLY A 131 -7.47 0.78 0.20
N THR A 132 -6.93 2.00 0.23
CA THR A 132 -6.18 2.59 -0.88
C THR A 132 -4.70 2.54 -0.54
N ILE A 133 -3.83 2.15 -1.47
CA ILE A 133 -2.37 2.17 -1.31
C ILE A 133 -1.79 3.15 -2.31
N PHE A 134 -0.80 3.96 -1.89
CA PHE A 134 -0.13 4.88 -2.80
C PHE A 134 1.38 4.97 -2.53
N ALA A 135 2.13 5.22 -3.60
CA ALA A 135 3.55 5.54 -3.60
C ALA A 135 3.80 6.80 -4.42
N ILE A 136 4.66 7.68 -3.94
CA ILE A 136 5.07 8.90 -4.64
C ILE A 136 6.56 8.80 -4.96
N TYR A 137 6.90 9.00 -6.22
CA TYR A 137 8.28 9.07 -6.69
C TYR A 137 8.56 10.42 -7.33
N ARG A 138 9.80 10.85 -7.26
CA ARG A 138 10.25 11.98 -8.06
C ARG A 138 10.45 11.50 -9.51
N ARG A 139 10.01 12.28 -10.47
CA ARG A 139 10.27 11.98 -11.89
C ARG A 139 11.76 11.97 -12.19
N THR A 140 12.16 11.14 -13.13
CA THR A 140 13.53 11.02 -13.62
C THR A 140 13.70 11.69 -14.99
N SER A 141 12.61 11.79 -15.76
CA SER A 141 12.57 12.46 -17.06
C SER A 141 12.68 14.01 -16.94
N PRO A 142 13.06 14.74 -17.99
CA PRO A 142 13.10 16.20 -17.99
C PRO A 142 11.76 16.84 -17.63
N SER A 143 11.79 17.94 -16.87
CA SER A 143 10.60 18.61 -16.35
C SER A 143 9.79 19.39 -17.40
N GLU A 144 10.34 19.55 -18.60
CA GLU A 144 9.73 20.30 -19.71
C GLU A 144 8.74 19.45 -20.52
N GLY A 145 8.65 18.15 -20.27
CA GLY A 145 7.81 17.22 -21.01
C GLY A 145 6.85 16.42 -20.12
N PRO A 146 5.94 15.62 -20.72
CA PRO A 146 5.07 14.71 -19.98
C PRO A 146 5.89 13.62 -19.28
N ALA A 147 5.25 12.89 -18.35
CA ALA A 147 5.85 11.72 -17.74
C ALA A 147 6.16 10.64 -18.79
N THR A 148 7.20 9.87 -18.55
CA THR A 148 7.60 8.72 -19.36
C THR A 148 7.52 7.43 -18.52
N LEU A 149 7.60 6.26 -19.15
CA LEU A 149 7.52 4.97 -18.44
C LEU A 149 8.62 4.83 -17.38
N GLU A 150 9.82 5.35 -17.65
CA GLU A 150 10.96 5.32 -16.72
C GLU A 150 10.71 6.07 -15.41
N ASP A 151 9.79 7.04 -15.41
CA ASP A 151 9.40 7.78 -14.21
C ASP A 151 8.67 6.85 -13.21
N PHE A 152 8.04 5.79 -13.69
CA PHE A 152 7.28 4.83 -12.89
C PHE A 152 8.08 3.56 -12.56
N LEU A 153 8.96 3.11 -13.47
CA LEU A 153 9.76 1.91 -13.29
C LEU A 153 10.99 2.17 -12.42
N GLN A 154 10.76 2.55 -11.17
CA GLN A 154 11.81 2.83 -10.20
C GLN A 154 11.79 1.78 -9.06
N LYS A 155 12.97 1.54 -8.46
CA LYS A 155 13.06 0.70 -7.25
C LYS A 155 12.27 1.31 -6.09
N GLY A 156 11.71 0.48 -5.22
CA GLY A 156 10.99 0.91 -4.04
C GLY A 156 11.78 1.85 -3.13
N ILE A 157 13.10 1.70 -3.04
CA ILE A 157 13.99 2.57 -2.25
C ILE A 157 14.01 4.04 -2.75
N LYS A 158 13.51 4.32 -3.96
CA LYS A 158 13.44 5.67 -4.53
C LYS A 158 12.14 6.40 -4.19
N GLN A 159 11.23 5.77 -3.48
CA GLN A 159 10.03 6.44 -3.00
C GLN A 159 10.37 7.65 -2.13
N VAL A 160 9.69 8.77 -2.37
CA VAL A 160 9.80 9.98 -1.54
C VAL A 160 8.70 10.04 -0.49
N ALA A 161 7.59 9.36 -0.75
CA ALA A 161 6.54 9.12 0.22
C ALA A 161 5.75 7.87 -0.16
N ALA A 162 5.17 7.21 0.82
CA ALA A 162 4.17 6.17 0.63
C ALA A 162 3.15 6.22 1.77
N GLY A 163 1.96 5.72 1.50
CA GLY A 163 0.91 5.65 2.48
C GLY A 163 -0.21 4.72 2.06
N TYR A 164 -1.11 4.51 2.98
CA TYR A 164 -2.37 3.82 2.73
C TYR A 164 -3.52 4.49 3.48
N VAL A 165 -4.72 4.29 2.98
CA VAL A 165 -5.95 4.60 3.69
C VAL A 165 -6.69 3.31 3.96
N LEU A 166 -7.03 3.04 5.20
CA LEU A 166 -7.86 1.91 5.60
C LEU A 166 -9.29 2.40 5.85
N TYR A 167 -10.24 1.88 5.09
CA TYR A 167 -11.67 2.11 5.27
C TYR A 167 -12.24 0.97 6.12
N GLY A 168 -12.24 1.15 7.44
CA GLY A 168 -12.66 0.17 8.45
C GLY A 168 -13.66 0.73 9.44
N THR A 169 -13.62 0.29 10.68
CA THR A 169 -14.46 0.82 11.78
C THR A 169 -14.28 2.32 12.00
N SER A 170 -13.09 2.83 11.73
CA SER A 170 -12.80 4.23 11.46
C SER A 170 -11.95 4.30 10.21
N THR A 171 -11.97 5.43 9.50
CA THR A 171 -11.08 5.63 8.36
C THR A 171 -9.79 6.23 8.85
N ILE A 172 -8.68 5.56 8.56
CA ILE A 172 -7.34 5.99 8.97
C ILE A 172 -6.42 6.11 7.76
N LEU A 173 -5.73 7.24 7.64
CA LEU A 173 -4.66 7.47 6.70
C LEU A 173 -3.32 7.31 7.43
N VAL A 174 -2.47 6.42 6.94
CA VAL A 174 -1.10 6.21 7.46
C VAL A 174 -0.13 6.52 6.35
N TYR A 175 0.89 7.34 6.64
CA TYR A 175 1.91 7.65 5.65
C TYR A 175 3.29 7.86 6.25
N THR A 176 4.30 7.77 5.40
CA THR A 176 5.67 8.13 5.68
C THR A 176 6.28 8.90 4.50
N THR A 177 7.25 9.72 4.82
CA THR A 177 8.11 10.40 3.86
C THR A 177 9.58 10.04 4.10
N GLY A 178 9.82 8.86 4.70
CA GLY A 178 11.17 8.42 5.08
C GLY A 178 11.66 8.99 6.43
N LYS A 179 10.78 9.62 7.21
CA LYS A 179 11.08 10.26 8.52
C LYS A 179 10.09 9.81 9.60
N GLY A 180 9.92 8.49 9.74
CA GLY A 180 8.94 7.88 10.64
C GLY A 180 7.56 7.75 10.01
N VAL A 181 6.67 7.04 10.67
CA VAL A 181 5.32 6.70 10.21
C VAL A 181 4.29 7.33 11.12
N ASN A 182 3.28 8.00 10.56
CA ASN A 182 2.23 8.64 11.34
C ASN A 182 0.84 8.28 10.81
N GLY A 183 -0.13 8.15 11.71
CA GLY A 183 -1.51 7.80 11.39
C GLY A 183 -2.49 8.91 11.78
N PHE A 184 -3.48 9.13 10.91
CA PHE A 184 -4.49 10.18 11.01
C PHE A 184 -5.87 9.56 10.86
N THR A 185 -6.70 9.69 11.88
CA THR A 185 -8.08 9.22 11.84
C THR A 185 -8.97 10.32 11.29
N LEU A 186 -9.86 9.96 10.37
CA LEU A 186 -10.87 10.88 9.86
C LEU A 186 -11.91 11.15 10.95
N ASP A 187 -12.00 12.41 11.35
CA ASP A 187 -13.11 12.91 12.18
C ASP A 187 -14.26 13.30 11.25
N PRO A 188 -15.36 12.54 11.21
CA PRO A 188 -16.46 12.81 10.29
C PRO A 188 -17.23 14.07 10.67
N SER A 189 -17.12 14.56 11.91
CA SER A 189 -17.84 15.75 12.39
C SER A 189 -17.31 17.05 11.79
N ILE A 190 -16.00 17.10 11.53
CA ILE A 190 -15.32 18.25 10.92
C ILE A 190 -14.81 17.95 9.51
N GLY A 191 -14.88 16.68 9.08
CA GLY A 191 -14.42 16.24 7.77
C GLY A 191 -12.91 16.29 7.57
N GLU A 192 -12.11 16.14 8.65
CA GLU A 192 -10.65 16.26 8.61
C GLU A 192 -9.94 15.03 9.16
N PHE A 193 -8.82 14.67 8.53
CA PHE A 193 -7.90 13.70 9.08
C PHE A 193 -7.11 14.32 10.23
N CYS A 194 -7.29 13.79 11.44
CA CYS A 194 -6.67 14.27 12.66
C CYS A 194 -5.60 13.28 13.15
N LEU A 195 -4.44 13.79 13.54
CA LEU A 195 -3.33 12.99 14.03
C LEU A 195 -3.75 12.19 15.26
N SER A 196 -3.78 10.86 15.10
CA SER A 196 -4.17 9.92 16.15
C SER A 196 -3.02 9.01 16.60
N HIS A 197 -2.05 8.76 15.73
CA HIS A 197 -0.93 7.88 16.00
C HIS A 197 0.37 8.53 15.53
N ARG A 198 1.22 8.89 16.51
CA ARG A 198 2.55 9.48 16.22
C ARG A 198 3.60 8.40 16.21
N ASP A 199 4.58 8.55 15.30
CA ASP A 199 5.81 7.77 15.29
C ASP A 199 5.54 6.26 15.49
N ILE A 200 4.66 5.71 14.66
CA ILE A 200 4.25 4.30 14.72
C ILE A 200 5.51 3.42 14.56
N MET A 201 5.73 2.55 15.54
CA MET A 201 6.78 1.54 15.52
C MET A 201 6.15 0.16 15.62
N ILE A 202 6.54 -0.73 14.70
CA ILE A 202 6.09 -2.11 14.73
C ILE A 202 6.81 -2.87 15.86
N PRO A 203 6.10 -3.67 16.67
CA PRO A 203 6.75 -4.54 17.65
C PRO A 203 7.77 -5.48 16.99
N ALA A 204 8.91 -5.72 17.63
CA ALA A 204 9.96 -6.62 17.10
C ALA A 204 9.42 -8.03 16.82
N ARG A 205 8.45 -8.49 17.62
CA ARG A 205 7.73 -9.75 17.46
C ARG A 205 6.26 -9.57 17.82
N GLY A 206 5.39 -10.37 17.23
CA GLY A 206 3.96 -10.44 17.57
C GLY A 206 3.48 -11.89 17.74
N ASN A 207 2.19 -12.04 18.04
CA ASN A 207 1.57 -13.34 18.26
C ASN A 207 0.62 -13.74 17.11
N TYR A 208 0.80 -13.12 15.94
CA TYR A 208 -0.09 -13.33 14.80
C TYR A 208 0.68 -13.62 13.52
N TYR A 209 0.12 -14.48 12.70
CA TYR A 209 0.48 -14.60 11.29
C TYR A 209 -0.78 -14.43 10.43
N SER A 210 -0.61 -13.88 9.23
CA SER A 210 -1.67 -13.66 8.27
C SER A 210 -1.29 -14.32 6.94
N VAL A 211 -2.09 -15.28 6.50
CA VAL A 211 -1.90 -16.00 5.23
C VAL A 211 -3.22 -16.62 4.79
N ASN A 212 -3.47 -16.68 3.48
CA ASN A 212 -4.61 -17.45 2.97
C ASN A 212 -4.33 -18.95 3.08
N GLN A 213 -4.68 -19.58 4.21
CA GLN A 213 -4.51 -21.02 4.42
C GLN A 213 -5.33 -21.89 3.45
N GLY A 214 -6.35 -21.36 2.79
CA GLY A 214 -7.04 -22.07 1.71
C GLY A 214 -6.11 -22.44 0.53
N TYR A 215 -4.95 -21.80 0.45
CA TYR A 215 -3.91 -22.11 -0.53
C TYR A 215 -2.77 -22.96 0.00
N TYR A 216 -2.85 -23.49 1.23
CA TYR A 216 -1.80 -24.27 1.89
C TYR A 216 -1.18 -25.35 0.98
N LEU A 217 -2.01 -26.17 0.32
CA LEU A 217 -1.52 -27.23 -0.58
C LEU A 217 -0.90 -26.73 -1.89
N LYS A 218 -1.06 -25.44 -2.20
CA LYS A 218 -0.47 -24.79 -3.39
C LYS A 218 0.90 -24.20 -3.11
N PHE A 219 1.26 -24.01 -1.83
CA PHE A 219 2.55 -23.50 -1.41
C PHE A 219 3.64 -24.57 -1.52
N ASP A 220 4.89 -24.13 -1.63
CA ASP A 220 6.05 -25.00 -1.56
C ASP A 220 6.18 -25.63 -0.17
N LEU A 221 6.91 -26.74 -0.08
CA LEU A 221 6.99 -27.52 1.15
C LEU A 221 7.58 -26.72 2.30
N GLU A 222 8.57 -25.88 2.04
CA GLU A 222 9.24 -25.03 3.02
C GLU A 222 8.26 -24.02 3.64
N MET A 223 7.44 -23.37 2.81
CA MET A 223 6.42 -22.44 3.29
C MET A 223 5.32 -23.18 4.10
N ARG A 224 4.90 -24.37 3.64
CA ARG A 224 3.94 -25.18 4.41
C ARG A 224 4.48 -25.53 5.80
N ARG A 225 5.73 -25.95 5.89
CA ARG A 225 6.38 -26.26 7.17
C ARG A 225 6.52 -25.03 8.07
N TYR A 226 6.74 -23.85 7.50
CA TYR A 226 6.75 -22.61 8.27
C TYR A 226 5.35 -22.27 8.82
N ILE A 227 4.30 -22.47 8.03
CA ILE A 227 2.92 -22.28 8.48
C ILE A 227 2.57 -23.29 9.61
N ASP A 228 2.99 -24.55 9.48
CA ASP A 228 2.83 -25.56 10.52
C ASP A 228 3.58 -25.13 11.80
N TYR A 229 4.82 -24.68 11.67
CA TYR A 229 5.59 -24.11 12.78
C TYR A 229 4.87 -22.94 13.46
N CYS A 230 4.28 -22.00 12.70
CA CYS A 230 3.49 -20.92 13.29
C CYS A 230 2.32 -21.44 14.13
N SER A 231 1.69 -22.54 13.71
CA SER A 231 0.59 -23.18 14.43
C SER A 231 1.10 -23.91 15.69
N ASP A 232 2.24 -24.60 15.60
CA ASP A 232 2.88 -25.31 16.73
C ASP A 232 3.33 -24.33 17.83
N GLU A 233 3.80 -23.14 17.44
CA GLU A 233 4.15 -22.02 18.34
C GLU A 233 2.90 -21.28 18.88
N ASN A 234 1.69 -21.75 18.57
CA ASN A 234 0.43 -21.14 18.99
C ASN A 234 0.23 -19.69 18.51
N LEU A 235 0.80 -19.31 17.37
CA LEU A 235 0.51 -18.01 16.76
C LEU A 235 -0.92 -17.98 16.24
N GLY A 236 -1.61 -16.86 16.49
CA GLY A 236 -2.99 -16.69 16.03
C GLY A 236 -3.07 -16.39 14.53
N LEU A 237 -3.76 -17.22 13.76
CA LEU A 237 -4.07 -16.89 12.37
C LEU A 237 -5.08 -15.75 12.31
N ARG A 238 -4.74 -14.70 11.54
CA ARG A 238 -5.64 -13.59 11.22
C ARG A 238 -5.46 -13.25 9.75
N TYR A 239 -6.49 -13.44 8.95
CA TYR A 239 -6.48 -13.13 7.52
C TYR A 239 -7.81 -12.47 7.12
N ILE A 240 -7.75 -11.24 6.64
CA ILE A 240 -8.90 -10.42 6.24
C ILE A 240 -9.10 -10.51 4.72
N GLY A 241 -8.01 -10.69 3.97
CA GLY A 241 -8.04 -10.71 2.51
C GLY A 241 -7.92 -9.32 1.87
N SER A 242 -7.50 -8.32 2.63
CA SER A 242 -7.01 -7.02 2.20
C SER A 242 -5.62 -6.84 2.78
N MET A 243 -4.63 -6.59 1.94
CA MET A 243 -3.25 -6.40 2.39
C MET A 243 -3.14 -5.22 3.37
N VAL A 244 -3.83 -4.12 3.08
CA VAL A 244 -3.86 -2.95 3.95
C VAL A 244 -4.37 -3.32 5.35
N ALA A 245 -5.50 -4.02 5.44
CA ALA A 245 -6.12 -4.36 6.72
C ALA A 245 -5.27 -5.36 7.53
N ASP A 246 -4.69 -6.36 6.87
CA ASP A 246 -3.84 -7.37 7.51
C ASP A 246 -2.52 -6.75 7.99
N VAL A 247 -1.83 -5.96 7.16
CA VAL A 247 -0.57 -5.29 7.53
C VAL A 247 -0.81 -4.19 8.58
N HIS A 248 -1.93 -3.45 8.50
CA HIS A 248 -2.28 -2.45 9.52
C HIS A 248 -2.36 -3.07 10.92
N ARG A 249 -3.01 -4.23 11.08
CA ARG A 249 -3.03 -4.96 12.36
C ARG A 249 -1.61 -5.28 12.83
N ILE A 250 -0.77 -5.79 11.91
CA ILE A 250 0.61 -6.19 12.22
C ILE A 250 1.44 -4.99 12.64
N MET A 251 1.25 -3.83 12.04
CA MET A 251 1.97 -2.62 12.43
C MET A 251 1.73 -2.22 13.89
N PHE A 252 0.56 -2.52 14.46
CA PHE A 252 0.24 -2.17 15.84
C PHE A 252 0.46 -3.29 16.85
N GLN A 253 0.27 -4.55 16.43
CA GLN A 253 0.30 -5.70 17.34
C GLN A 253 1.51 -6.62 17.13
N GLY A 254 2.31 -6.36 16.11
CA GLY A 254 3.35 -7.27 15.65
C GLY A 254 2.76 -8.49 14.94
N GLY A 255 3.61 -9.24 14.26
CA GLY A 255 3.22 -10.40 13.49
C GLY A 255 3.88 -10.43 12.11
N ILE A 256 3.44 -11.34 11.27
CA ILE A 256 3.92 -11.48 9.89
C ILE A 256 2.75 -11.69 8.93
N PHE A 257 2.71 -10.90 7.84
CA PHE A 257 1.83 -11.14 6.70
C PHE A 257 2.60 -11.88 5.61
N LEU A 258 2.00 -12.93 5.07
CA LEU A 258 2.58 -13.80 4.07
C LEU A 258 1.67 -13.86 2.84
N TYR A 259 2.23 -13.50 1.69
CA TYR A 259 1.61 -13.75 0.40
C TYR A 259 2.60 -14.50 -0.51
N PRO A 260 2.75 -15.83 -0.30
CA PRO A 260 3.77 -16.62 -0.98
C PRO A 260 3.48 -16.83 -2.46
N SER A 261 4.53 -17.15 -3.20
CA SER A 261 4.41 -17.74 -4.53
C SER A 261 3.69 -19.09 -4.47
N THR A 262 3.10 -19.45 -5.59
CA THR A 262 2.47 -20.77 -5.80
C THR A 262 2.92 -21.34 -7.15
N ARG A 263 2.70 -22.63 -7.39
CA ARG A 263 3.00 -23.23 -8.70
C ARG A 263 2.29 -22.54 -9.86
N ARG A 264 1.10 -21.98 -9.63
CA ARG A 264 0.35 -21.22 -10.64
C ARG A 264 0.84 -19.78 -10.79
N HIS A 265 1.38 -19.21 -9.72
CA HIS A 265 1.91 -17.85 -9.66
C HIS A 265 3.32 -17.87 -9.05
N PRO A 266 4.33 -18.29 -9.84
CA PRO A 266 5.69 -18.49 -9.31
C PRO A 266 6.36 -17.19 -8.85
N GLN A 267 5.97 -16.05 -9.41
CA GLN A 267 6.45 -14.73 -9.00
C GLN A 267 5.61 -14.10 -7.87
N GLY A 268 4.55 -14.78 -7.42
CA GLY A 268 3.56 -14.19 -6.51
C GLY A 268 2.34 -13.65 -7.25
N LYS A 269 1.44 -12.98 -6.53
CA LYS A 269 0.21 -12.41 -7.09
C LYS A 269 0.09 -10.91 -6.88
N LEU A 270 0.63 -10.38 -5.77
CA LEU A 270 0.59 -8.95 -5.45
C LEU A 270 1.44 -8.14 -6.44
N ARG A 271 1.08 -6.88 -6.65
CA ARG A 271 1.80 -5.98 -7.57
C ARG A 271 2.99 -5.35 -6.85
N LEU A 272 4.18 -5.46 -7.48
CA LEU A 272 5.40 -4.90 -6.91
C LEU A 272 5.26 -3.39 -6.66
N LEU A 273 4.80 -2.66 -7.68
CA LEU A 273 4.80 -1.20 -7.68
C LEU A 273 3.66 -0.57 -6.90
N TYR A 274 2.47 -1.20 -6.91
CA TYR A 274 1.27 -0.61 -6.35
C TYR A 274 0.99 -1.03 -4.90
N GLU A 275 1.44 -2.24 -4.51
CA GLU A 275 1.17 -2.84 -3.21
C GLU A 275 2.47 -3.11 -2.43
N CYS A 276 3.38 -3.96 -2.98
CA CYS A 276 4.55 -4.44 -2.23
C CYS A 276 5.53 -3.32 -1.86
N ASN A 277 5.91 -2.44 -2.81
CA ASN A 277 6.86 -1.36 -2.58
C ASN A 277 6.33 -0.34 -1.56
N PRO A 278 5.12 0.25 -1.71
CA PRO A 278 4.63 1.23 -0.74
C PRO A 278 4.46 0.64 0.66
N MET A 279 3.87 -0.56 0.77
CA MET A 279 3.69 -1.19 2.08
C MET A 279 5.03 -1.56 2.73
N SER A 280 6.03 -1.99 1.94
CA SER A 280 7.38 -2.26 2.45
C SER A 280 8.05 -1.00 2.94
N PHE A 281 7.93 0.12 2.22
CA PHE A 281 8.50 1.40 2.66
C PHE A 281 7.91 1.83 4.00
N ILE A 282 6.61 1.74 4.16
CA ILE A 282 5.93 2.10 5.41
C ILE A 282 6.39 1.18 6.56
N VAL A 283 6.39 -0.13 6.35
CA VAL A 283 6.76 -1.10 7.39
C VAL A 283 8.23 -0.96 7.78
N GLU A 284 9.14 -0.79 6.83
CA GLU A 284 10.56 -0.57 7.13
C GLU A 284 10.80 0.75 7.89
N GLN A 285 10.06 1.83 7.55
CA GLN A 285 10.11 3.09 8.31
C GLN A 285 9.54 2.98 9.72
N ALA A 286 8.70 1.98 9.97
CA ALA A 286 8.22 1.62 11.30
C ALA A 286 9.12 0.61 12.03
N GLY A 287 10.30 0.27 11.49
CA GLY A 287 11.26 -0.67 12.09
C GLY A 287 10.98 -2.14 11.77
N GLY A 288 10.08 -2.45 10.84
CA GLY A 288 9.81 -3.80 10.36
C GLY A 288 10.70 -4.23 9.19
N LYS A 289 10.36 -5.35 8.55
CA LYS A 289 11.05 -5.91 7.39
C LYS A 289 10.08 -6.39 6.32
N ALA A 290 10.53 -6.38 5.05
CA ALA A 290 9.79 -6.92 3.92
C ALA A 290 10.75 -7.60 2.92
N ILE A 291 10.49 -8.88 2.63
CA ILE A 291 11.25 -9.69 1.67
C ILE A 291 10.33 -10.45 0.72
N SER A 292 10.83 -10.80 -0.46
CA SER A 292 10.18 -11.74 -1.36
C SER A 292 10.43 -13.20 -0.92
N CYS A 293 9.73 -14.16 -1.52
CA CYS A 293 10.04 -15.58 -1.31
C CYS A 293 11.44 -15.98 -1.79
N ASP A 294 12.03 -15.21 -2.71
CA ASP A 294 13.42 -15.38 -3.16
C ASP A 294 14.44 -14.70 -2.21
N MET A 295 13.98 -14.30 -1.03
CA MET A 295 14.77 -13.64 0.02
C MET A 295 15.38 -12.29 -0.37
N ASN A 296 14.90 -11.66 -1.43
CA ASN A 296 15.30 -10.32 -1.81
C ASN A 296 14.50 -9.29 -1.00
N ARG A 297 15.16 -8.21 -0.57
CA ARG A 297 14.48 -7.05 0.01
C ARG A 297 13.56 -6.44 -1.05
N ILE A 298 12.26 -6.32 -0.74
CA ILE A 298 11.25 -5.82 -1.71
C ILE A 298 11.68 -4.47 -2.31
N MET A 299 12.14 -3.55 -1.48
CA MET A 299 12.54 -2.19 -1.87
C MET A 299 13.69 -2.13 -2.90
N GLU A 300 14.44 -3.22 -3.09
CA GLU A 300 15.58 -3.30 -4.00
C GLU A 300 15.29 -4.06 -5.30
N ILE A 301 14.10 -4.65 -5.42
CA ILE A 301 13.69 -5.36 -6.64
C ILE A 301 13.57 -4.35 -7.79
N GLU A 302 14.18 -4.69 -8.94
CA GLU A 302 14.06 -3.91 -10.17
C GLU A 302 12.63 -4.00 -10.71
N ALA A 303 12.04 -2.85 -10.99
CA ALA A 303 10.76 -2.78 -11.68
C ALA A 303 10.98 -2.83 -13.20
N THR A 304 10.51 -3.86 -13.86
CA THR A 304 10.66 -4.09 -15.30
C THR A 304 9.35 -3.91 -16.08
N ALA A 305 8.23 -3.87 -15.37
CA ALA A 305 6.89 -3.66 -15.95
C ALA A 305 5.95 -3.05 -14.91
N LEU A 306 4.96 -2.28 -15.35
CA LEU A 306 3.97 -1.62 -14.48
C LEU A 306 3.22 -2.61 -13.59
N HIS A 307 2.81 -3.75 -14.16
CA HIS A 307 2.05 -4.79 -13.44
C HIS A 307 2.92 -5.97 -13.00
N GLN A 308 4.23 -5.74 -12.80
CA GLN A 308 5.13 -6.75 -12.26
C GLN A 308 4.61 -7.27 -10.91
N LYS A 309 4.58 -8.59 -10.77
CA LYS A 309 4.13 -9.27 -9.55
C LYS A 309 5.29 -9.64 -8.65
N SER A 310 5.00 -9.75 -7.36
CA SER A 310 5.94 -10.23 -6.35
C SER A 310 5.21 -11.04 -5.29
N SER A 311 5.90 -12.01 -4.71
CA SER A 311 5.56 -12.58 -3.42
C SER A 311 6.06 -11.66 -2.32
N ILE A 312 5.50 -11.76 -1.12
CA ILE A 312 5.93 -10.94 0.02
C ILE A 312 5.77 -11.67 1.36
N ALA A 313 6.75 -11.46 2.23
CA ALA A 313 6.67 -11.66 3.66
C ALA A 313 7.04 -10.34 4.34
N ILE A 314 6.13 -9.78 5.13
CA ILE A 314 6.25 -8.43 5.67
C ILE A 314 5.72 -8.36 7.09
N GLY A 315 6.42 -7.65 7.98
CA GLY A 315 5.96 -7.47 9.35
C GLY A 315 7.08 -7.23 10.35
N SER A 316 6.90 -7.80 11.55
CA SER A 316 7.88 -7.74 12.64
C SER A 316 9.24 -8.28 12.22
N PRO A 317 10.33 -7.53 12.49
CA PRO A 317 11.66 -7.90 11.97
C PRO A 317 12.11 -9.28 12.43
N ASP A 318 11.91 -9.63 13.70
CA ASP A 318 12.31 -10.94 14.24
C ASP A 318 11.57 -12.10 13.57
N MET A 319 10.29 -11.91 13.22
CA MET A 319 9.47 -12.95 12.59
C MET A 319 9.82 -13.11 11.10
N VAL A 320 10.16 -12.03 10.41
CA VAL A 320 10.64 -12.11 9.02
C VAL A 320 12.01 -12.79 8.97
N ASP A 321 12.92 -12.48 9.90
CA ASP A 321 14.23 -13.12 10.00
C ASP A 321 14.10 -14.62 10.34
N GLU A 322 13.21 -14.96 11.27
CA GLU A 322 12.91 -16.35 11.63
C GLU A 322 12.36 -17.14 10.44
N MET A 323 11.41 -16.56 9.70
CA MET A 323 10.86 -17.18 8.49
C MET A 323 11.96 -17.41 7.45
N GLN A 324 12.81 -16.42 7.21
CA GLN A 324 13.94 -16.52 6.27
C GLN A 324 14.91 -17.64 6.67
N ALA A 325 15.33 -17.68 7.93
CA ALA A 325 16.23 -18.72 8.45
C ALA A 325 15.59 -20.11 8.37
N PHE A 326 14.29 -20.19 8.67
CA PHE A 326 13.53 -21.44 8.59
C PHE A 326 13.51 -22.00 7.16
N ILE A 327 13.14 -21.18 6.19
CA ILE A 327 13.08 -21.59 4.78
C ILE A 327 14.47 -22.01 4.27
N GLN A 328 15.52 -21.23 4.56
CA GLN A 328 16.89 -21.54 4.16
C GLN A 328 17.37 -22.90 4.72
N LYS A 329 17.09 -23.17 6.00
CA LYS A 329 17.43 -24.45 6.64
C LYS A 329 16.80 -25.64 5.92
N TYR A 330 15.55 -25.55 5.53
CA TYR A 330 14.83 -26.67 4.91
C TYR A 330 15.11 -26.78 3.41
N SER A 331 15.45 -25.69 2.73
CA SER A 331 15.90 -25.72 1.32
C SER A 331 17.26 -26.42 1.20
N ALA A 332 18.19 -26.14 2.12
CA ALA A 332 19.51 -26.79 2.14
C ALA A 332 19.47 -28.33 2.40
N GLN A 333 18.39 -28.86 2.94
CA GLN A 333 18.22 -30.31 3.16
C GLN A 333 17.75 -31.07 1.91
N ARG A 334 17.44 -30.37 0.82
CA ARG A 334 17.01 -30.96 -0.46
C ARG A 334 18.13 -31.13 -1.49
N GLY A 335 19.24 -30.44 -1.35
CA GLY A 335 20.45 -30.59 -2.20
C GLY A 335 21.40 -31.62 -1.61
#